data_271ab505318a18ec77168cfc61a01087
#
_entry.id   271ab505318a18ec77168cfc61a01087
#
_cell.length_a   1.000
_cell.length_b   1.000
_cell.length_c   1.000
_cell.angle_alpha   90.00
_cell.angle_beta   90.00
_cell.angle_gamma   90.00
#
_symmetry.space_group_name_H-M   'P 1'
#
loop_
_entity.id
_entity.type
_entity.pdbx_description
1 polymer ?
#
loop_
_entity_poly.entity_id
_entity_poly.type
_entity_poly.pdbx_seq_one_letter_code
_entity_poly.pdbx_strand_id
1 'polypeptide(L)'
;MNIVRGHLKLRNLRALAMSSILTVMTAAPVLADETPATPIVPSNSLAGNYLAARIAATDKDTSNAVTFYRQAIALDPDNVDLKLKAFLNFVANGDFEEGVVTGRDIIKAGNEPEVVNIILSVDDIRRKNWAGAERNLTKDWRSALDRLMAGLVYSWTKVGQKQNKEAMKLVDDLKGPAWFDLFAQYHGGLIALNTGDTKGAIKRLDVAFKNRAGGQAANETYSHVISALAYAYFKDENLKQAKATLQEGLRLRPQSPVYLKALAALNEGKAPDFKIVNSQRGAAEVFLNLGTAINKEGGQQFARIYMQLARTLAPKDDAVLSELAQVLDAEGLMVEANKLFEDIDEQSPYYRIARLEIALNLDELENLEAAKAEMESLLKSGPDDLVTYLSYGAVLARHDKFGDAAAVYQRVIDRIDKPERLHWNLFYRQGIAYERTKQWPKAEAAFKKSLELLPDQPSVLNYLGYSWIDMNINLEEGLEMIRKAVSLRPNDGYMVDSLGWAFYRLKRFDESVVQMERAVELRPGDPTINDHLGDAYWKAGRKLEATFQWQHALALDPPEGDAPRIKAKLKSGLDDVEQKELAEEKSPDKG
;
A
#
# COMPACT_ATOMS: atom_id res chain seq x y z
N MET A 1 -12.45 -6.02 -5.39
CA MET A 1 -11.56 -6.81 -4.50
C MET A 1 -10.09 -6.41 -4.61
N ASN A 2 -9.72 -5.53 -5.53
CA ASN A 2 -8.33 -5.03 -5.71
C ASN A 2 -8.07 -3.63 -5.11
N ILE A 3 -9.07 -2.90 -4.65
CA ILE A 3 -8.90 -1.55 -4.07
C ILE A 3 -8.27 -1.63 -2.67
N VAL A 4 -8.62 -2.64 -1.89
CA VAL A 4 -7.98 -2.91 -0.59
C VAL A 4 -6.54 -3.44 -0.76
N ARG A 5 -6.18 -4.02 -1.94
CA ARG A 5 -4.79 -4.43 -2.24
C ARG A 5 -3.87 -3.29 -2.68
N GLY A 6 -4.42 -2.17 -3.12
CA GLY A 6 -3.64 -1.00 -3.52
C GLY A 6 -3.30 -0.06 -2.36
N HIS A 7 -4.15 -0.01 -1.35
CA HIS A 7 -4.03 0.94 -0.25
C HIS A 7 -3.73 0.30 1.11
N LEU A 8 -4.22 -0.91 1.36
CA LEU A 8 -3.66 -1.78 2.37
C LEU A 8 -2.43 -2.47 1.76
N LYS A 9 -1.36 -1.73 1.56
CA LYS A 9 -0.06 -2.37 1.45
C LYS A 9 0.08 -3.21 2.70
N LEU A 10 0.02 -4.51 2.49
CA LEU A 10 0.44 -5.57 3.36
C LEU A 10 1.89 -5.33 3.83
N ARG A 11 2.13 -4.27 4.55
CA ARG A 11 3.22 -4.16 5.48
C ARG A 11 2.86 -5.15 6.57
N ASN A 12 3.48 -6.32 6.51
CA ASN A 12 3.41 -7.36 7.54
C ASN A 12 2.05 -8.06 7.81
N LEU A 13 1.08 -8.07 6.90
CA LEU A 13 0.00 -9.07 6.91
C LEU A 13 0.51 -10.51 6.64
N ARG A 14 1.83 -10.72 6.58
CA ARG A 14 2.43 -12.05 6.50
C ARG A 14 2.35 -12.85 7.80
N ALA A 15 2.04 -12.20 8.93
CA ALA A 15 1.96 -12.84 10.24
C ALA A 15 0.57 -13.34 10.63
N LEU A 16 -0.50 -13.04 9.87
CA LEU A 16 -1.87 -13.41 10.24
C LEU A 16 -2.43 -14.60 9.46
N ALA A 17 -1.65 -15.26 8.61
CA ALA A 17 -2.12 -16.39 7.85
C ALA A 17 -1.77 -17.75 8.47
N MET A 18 -0.87 -17.81 9.44
CA MET A 18 -0.50 -19.05 10.10
C MET A 18 0.19 -18.78 11.42
N SER A 19 -0.61 -18.65 12.43
CA SER A 19 -0.14 -18.78 13.79
C SER A 19 -1.25 -19.41 14.62
N SER A 20 -1.45 -20.67 14.42
CA SER A 20 -2.09 -21.52 15.41
C SER A 20 -1.11 -21.89 16.54
N ILE A 21 0.13 -21.46 16.43
CA ILE A 21 1.15 -21.51 17.48
C ILE A 21 1.99 -20.24 17.33
N LEU A 22 1.40 -19.08 17.61
CA LEU A 22 2.18 -17.91 17.93
C LEU A 22 1.90 -17.56 19.37
N THR A 23 2.69 -18.16 20.22
CA THR A 23 3.11 -17.51 21.44
C THR A 23 3.68 -16.17 21.00
N VAL A 24 3.04 -15.10 21.44
CA VAL A 24 3.49 -13.73 21.24
C VAL A 24 4.99 -13.68 21.48
N MET A 25 5.77 -13.41 20.46
CA MET A 25 7.05 -12.76 20.72
C MET A 25 6.72 -11.41 21.34
N THR A 26 6.71 -11.35 22.66
CA THR A 26 7.25 -10.19 23.30
C THR A 26 8.75 -10.27 22.98
N ALA A 27 9.17 -9.70 21.84
CA ALA A 27 10.48 -9.12 21.82
C ALA A 27 10.48 -8.25 23.07
N ALA A 28 11.16 -8.70 24.14
CA ALA A 28 11.60 -7.78 25.14
C ALA A 28 12.24 -6.67 24.30
N PRO A 29 11.79 -5.40 24.42
CA PRO A 29 12.56 -4.36 23.84
C PRO A 29 13.96 -4.63 24.40
N VAL A 30 14.93 -4.91 23.51
CA VAL A 30 16.26 -4.43 23.82
C VAL A 30 15.95 -2.98 24.08
N LEU A 31 15.93 -2.60 25.36
CA LEU A 31 16.08 -1.25 25.78
C LEU A 31 17.46 -0.86 25.19
N ALA A 32 17.47 -0.56 23.88
CA ALA A 32 18.34 0.46 23.42
C ALA A 32 17.96 1.59 24.34
N ASP A 33 18.84 1.84 25.31
CA ASP A 33 18.82 3.03 26.11
C ASP A 33 18.45 4.14 25.14
N GLU A 34 17.19 4.58 25.15
CA GLU A 34 16.77 5.79 24.46
C GLU A 34 17.43 6.94 25.21
N THR A 35 18.75 7.01 25.05
CA THR A 35 19.41 8.30 25.10
C THR A 35 18.62 9.13 24.09
N PRO A 36 17.90 10.20 24.54
CA PRO A 36 17.16 11.05 23.64
C PRO A 36 18.08 11.38 22.50
N ALA A 37 17.67 11.04 21.27
CA ALA A 37 18.49 11.18 20.09
C ALA A 37 19.11 12.56 20.15
N THR A 38 20.42 12.63 20.40
CA THR A 38 21.12 13.91 20.46
C THR A 38 20.81 14.63 19.18
N PRO A 39 20.25 15.85 19.20
CA PRO A 39 19.87 16.54 17.99
C PRO A 39 21.07 16.51 17.04
N ILE A 40 20.87 15.98 15.84
CA ILE A 40 21.93 15.85 14.85
C ILE A 40 22.33 17.27 14.45
N VAL A 41 23.44 17.73 15.01
CA VAL A 41 23.91 19.11 14.82
C VAL A 41 24.88 19.14 13.65
N PRO A 42 24.64 19.97 12.62
CA PRO A 42 25.58 20.18 11.53
C PRO A 42 26.97 20.59 12.05
N SER A 43 28.00 20.03 11.47
CA SER A 43 29.40 20.30 11.84
C SER A 43 29.97 21.51 11.04
N ASN A 44 31.12 22.01 11.46
CA ASN A 44 31.88 23.00 10.68
C ASN A 44 32.74 22.35 9.57
N SER A 45 32.51 21.08 9.25
CA SER A 45 33.22 20.33 8.22
C SER A 45 32.34 20.16 6.97
N LEU A 46 32.81 20.66 5.83
CA LEU A 46 32.17 20.44 4.53
C LEU A 46 31.97 18.93 4.25
N ALA A 47 33.03 18.15 4.39
CA ALA A 47 32.98 16.71 4.14
C ALA A 47 32.04 15.99 5.12
N GLY A 48 32.03 16.39 6.39
CA GLY A 48 31.15 15.83 7.41
C GLY A 48 29.67 16.09 7.08
N ASN A 49 29.31 17.33 6.79
CA ASN A 49 27.93 17.68 6.41
C ASN A 49 27.52 17.03 5.10
N TYR A 50 28.39 16.99 4.09
CA TYR A 50 28.09 16.34 2.83
C TYR A 50 27.84 14.81 3.00
N LEU A 51 28.68 14.13 3.79
CA LEU A 51 28.50 12.71 4.06
C LEU A 51 27.21 12.45 4.84
N ALA A 52 26.94 13.23 5.89
CA ALA A 52 25.72 13.15 6.67
C ALA A 52 24.47 13.39 5.80
N ALA A 53 24.50 14.40 4.93
CA ALA A 53 23.42 14.66 3.98
C ALA A 53 23.17 13.47 3.04
N ARG A 54 24.24 12.84 2.56
CA ARG A 54 24.13 11.67 1.68
C ARG A 54 23.57 10.44 2.38
N ILE A 55 24.01 10.18 3.62
CA ILE A 55 23.48 9.08 4.42
C ILE A 55 21.99 9.31 4.67
N ALA A 56 21.61 10.48 5.19
CA ALA A 56 20.22 10.83 5.43
C ALA A 56 19.36 10.71 4.16
N ALA A 57 19.85 11.17 3.00
CA ALA A 57 19.15 11.03 1.73
C ALA A 57 18.99 9.55 1.30
N THR A 58 19.99 8.70 1.58
CA THR A 58 19.91 7.24 1.29
C THR A 58 18.87 6.57 2.19
N ASP A 59 18.82 6.97 3.46
CA ASP A 59 17.87 6.47 4.46
C ASP A 59 16.47 7.10 4.31
N LYS A 60 16.26 7.91 3.25
CA LYS A 60 15.01 8.63 2.94
C LYS A 60 14.63 9.71 3.97
N ASP A 61 15.49 10.03 4.89
CA ASP A 61 15.35 11.14 5.84
C ASP A 61 15.71 12.46 5.14
N THR A 62 14.77 12.94 4.33
CA THR A 62 14.97 14.16 3.53
C THR A 62 15.07 15.40 4.40
N SER A 63 14.46 15.45 5.57
CA SER A 63 14.53 16.59 6.50
C SER A 63 15.95 16.81 7.02
N ASN A 64 16.59 15.76 7.50
CA ASN A 64 17.99 15.82 7.90
C ASN A 64 18.92 16.01 6.70
N ALA A 65 18.65 15.34 5.56
CA ALA A 65 19.43 15.55 4.34
C ALA A 65 19.47 17.04 3.93
N VAL A 66 18.32 17.69 3.90
CA VAL A 66 18.19 19.13 3.57
C VAL A 66 18.96 19.99 4.57
N THR A 67 18.86 19.71 5.87
CA THR A 67 19.59 20.43 6.91
C THR A 67 21.09 20.38 6.70
N PHE A 68 21.64 19.21 6.44
CA PHE A 68 23.07 19.04 6.19
C PHE A 68 23.50 19.60 4.83
N TYR A 69 22.67 19.51 3.78
CA TYR A 69 22.99 20.15 2.50
C TYR A 69 23.03 21.67 2.60
N ARG A 70 22.12 22.31 3.36
CA ARG A 70 22.17 23.77 3.63
C ARG A 70 23.50 24.17 4.25
N GLN A 71 23.94 23.44 5.26
CA GLN A 71 25.21 23.73 5.92
C GLN A 71 26.42 23.46 5.00
N ALA A 72 26.39 22.41 4.20
CA ALA A 72 27.47 22.13 3.24
C ALA A 72 27.57 23.23 2.18
N ILE A 73 26.44 23.71 1.63
CA ILE A 73 26.40 24.83 0.66
C ILE A 73 26.89 26.12 1.30
N ALA A 74 26.57 26.38 2.57
CA ALA A 74 27.07 27.56 3.28
C ALA A 74 28.60 27.57 3.42
N LEU A 75 29.24 26.38 3.50
CA LEU A 75 30.69 26.21 3.59
C LEU A 75 31.39 26.24 2.22
N ASP A 76 30.69 25.90 1.14
CA ASP A 76 31.22 25.90 -0.23
C ASP A 76 30.11 26.32 -1.21
N PRO A 77 29.81 27.65 -1.26
CA PRO A 77 28.66 28.19 -1.98
C PRO A 77 28.81 28.16 -3.51
N ASP A 78 30.01 27.95 -4.04
CA ASP A 78 30.27 27.91 -5.48
C ASP A 78 30.28 26.50 -6.06
N ASN A 79 30.10 25.49 -5.23
CA ASN A 79 30.13 24.07 -5.62
C ASN A 79 28.82 23.65 -6.32
N VAL A 80 28.87 23.61 -7.63
CA VAL A 80 27.69 23.27 -8.46
C VAL A 80 27.24 21.83 -8.28
N ASP A 81 28.17 20.87 -8.12
CA ASP A 81 27.82 19.44 -7.90
C ASP A 81 27.09 19.26 -6.58
N LEU A 82 27.54 19.95 -5.54
CA LEU A 82 26.88 19.97 -4.23
C LEU A 82 25.48 20.57 -4.35
N LYS A 83 25.34 21.73 -5.02
CA LYS A 83 24.06 22.38 -5.25
C LYS A 83 23.08 21.49 -6.02
N LEU A 84 23.54 20.75 -7.03
CA LEU A 84 22.69 19.85 -7.81
C LEU A 84 22.11 18.71 -6.97
N LYS A 85 22.91 18.12 -6.07
CA LYS A 85 22.45 17.09 -5.14
C LYS A 85 21.48 17.65 -4.11
N ALA A 86 21.79 18.80 -3.54
CA ALA A 86 20.92 19.49 -2.59
C ALA A 86 19.58 19.90 -3.21
N PHE A 87 19.60 20.39 -4.43
CA PHE A 87 18.44 20.85 -5.19
C PHE A 87 17.31 19.82 -5.26
N LEU A 88 17.64 18.56 -5.61
CA LEU A 88 16.63 17.49 -5.66
C LEU A 88 16.07 17.16 -4.29
N ASN A 89 16.91 17.21 -3.24
CA ASN A 89 16.47 16.96 -1.87
C ASN A 89 15.57 18.10 -1.34
N PHE A 90 15.85 19.36 -1.67
CA PHE A 90 14.97 20.47 -1.33
C PHE A 90 13.58 20.30 -1.93
N VAL A 91 13.50 19.97 -3.23
CA VAL A 91 12.21 19.74 -3.89
C VAL A 91 11.49 18.52 -3.32
N ALA A 92 12.19 17.42 -3.11
CA ALA A 92 11.62 16.20 -2.52
C ALA A 92 11.10 16.42 -1.09
N ASN A 93 11.77 17.28 -0.30
CA ASN A 93 11.33 17.67 1.05
C ASN A 93 10.14 18.65 1.06
N GLY A 94 9.83 19.26 -0.08
CA GLY A 94 8.80 20.30 -0.18
C GLY A 94 9.33 21.72 0.02
N ASP A 95 10.66 21.92 0.17
CA ASP A 95 11.34 23.23 0.25
C ASP A 95 11.50 23.83 -1.17
N PHE A 96 10.36 23.95 -1.86
CA PHE A 96 10.33 24.30 -3.28
C PHE A 96 11.01 25.64 -3.59
N GLU A 97 10.81 26.68 -2.76
CA GLU A 97 11.43 28.02 -2.98
C GLU A 97 12.96 27.93 -2.94
N GLU A 98 13.50 27.17 -2.00
CA GLU A 98 14.95 26.97 -1.86
C GLU A 98 15.49 26.15 -3.04
N GLY A 99 14.74 25.16 -3.50
CA GLY A 99 15.02 24.44 -4.74
C GLY A 99 15.10 25.40 -5.93
N VAL A 100 14.14 26.33 -6.08
CA VAL A 100 14.13 27.32 -7.16
C VAL A 100 15.35 28.25 -7.10
N VAL A 101 15.71 28.75 -5.92
CA VAL A 101 16.91 29.61 -5.74
C VAL A 101 18.17 28.85 -6.15
N THR A 102 18.34 27.61 -5.62
CA THR A 102 19.47 26.75 -5.93
C THR A 102 19.53 26.41 -7.43
N GLY A 103 18.38 26.10 -8.04
CA GLY A 103 18.30 25.82 -9.48
C GLY A 103 18.73 27.02 -10.35
N ARG A 104 18.34 28.23 -9.98
CA ARG A 104 18.79 29.45 -10.68
C ARG A 104 20.29 29.66 -10.56
N ASP A 105 20.89 29.37 -9.43
CA ASP A 105 22.33 29.45 -9.24
C ASP A 105 23.09 28.43 -10.09
N ILE A 106 22.55 27.19 -10.22
CA ILE A 106 23.10 26.15 -11.10
C ILE A 106 23.10 26.64 -12.56
N ILE A 107 21.98 27.23 -13.04
CA ILE A 107 21.89 27.78 -14.39
C ILE A 107 22.89 28.96 -14.60
N LYS A 108 23.02 29.87 -13.62
CA LYS A 108 23.99 31.00 -13.69
C LYS A 108 25.43 30.48 -13.78
N ALA A 109 25.75 29.36 -13.20
CA ALA A 109 27.06 28.72 -13.28
C ALA A 109 27.31 27.99 -14.62
N GLY A 110 26.41 28.12 -15.60
CA GLY A 110 26.55 27.53 -16.93
C GLY A 110 26.16 26.06 -17.03
N ASN A 111 25.46 25.52 -16.02
CA ASN A 111 24.94 24.14 -16.02
C ASN A 111 23.42 24.17 -16.24
N GLU A 112 22.93 23.45 -17.25
CA GLU A 112 21.51 23.41 -17.60
C GLU A 112 20.95 21.96 -17.54
N PRO A 113 20.88 21.31 -16.36
CA PRO A 113 20.28 19.97 -16.26
C PRO A 113 18.78 20.03 -16.57
N GLU A 114 18.27 19.04 -17.30
CA GLU A 114 16.85 18.93 -17.69
C GLU A 114 15.90 19.10 -16.50
N VAL A 115 16.18 18.43 -15.38
CA VAL A 115 15.36 18.48 -14.17
C VAL A 115 15.28 19.89 -13.55
N VAL A 116 16.34 20.69 -13.66
CA VAL A 116 16.34 22.08 -13.18
C VAL A 116 15.39 22.93 -14.03
N ASN A 117 15.44 22.77 -15.35
CA ASN A 117 14.53 23.49 -16.26
C ASN A 117 13.06 23.15 -16.00
N ILE A 118 12.74 21.88 -15.70
CA ILE A 118 11.40 21.44 -15.33
C ILE A 118 10.92 22.17 -14.07
N ILE A 119 11.72 22.16 -13.00
CA ILE A 119 11.35 22.76 -11.71
C ILE A 119 11.22 24.29 -11.83
N LEU A 120 12.10 24.94 -12.58
CA LEU A 120 11.98 26.36 -12.86
C LEU A 120 10.73 26.70 -13.69
N SER A 121 10.33 25.81 -14.64
CA SER A 121 9.07 25.98 -15.36
C SER A 121 7.85 25.90 -14.44
N VAL A 122 7.87 25.06 -13.42
CA VAL A 122 6.79 24.96 -12.41
C VAL A 122 6.69 26.28 -11.60
N ASP A 123 7.83 26.88 -11.20
CA ASP A 123 7.81 28.19 -10.53
C ASP A 123 7.24 29.29 -11.44
N ASP A 124 7.63 29.29 -12.73
CA ASP A 124 7.11 30.22 -13.71
C ASP A 124 5.59 30.04 -13.94
N ILE A 125 5.11 28.79 -14.06
CA ILE A 125 3.68 28.49 -14.19
C ILE A 125 2.92 28.96 -12.95
N ARG A 126 3.43 28.69 -11.75
CA ARG A 126 2.83 29.10 -10.48
C ARG A 126 2.67 30.61 -10.41
N ARG A 127 3.67 31.36 -10.90
CA ARG A 127 3.68 32.83 -10.97
C ARG A 127 2.94 33.37 -12.20
N LYS A 128 2.38 32.53 -13.06
CA LYS A 128 1.75 32.85 -14.34
C LYS A 128 2.71 33.56 -15.30
N ASN A 129 4.01 33.34 -15.16
CA ASN A 129 5.05 33.78 -16.09
C ASN A 129 5.16 32.77 -17.25
N TRP A 130 4.15 32.76 -18.10
CA TRP A 130 4.05 31.78 -19.19
C TRP A 130 5.23 31.81 -20.16
N ALA A 131 5.78 33.00 -20.43
CA ALA A 131 6.95 33.14 -21.30
C ALA A 131 8.22 32.57 -20.66
N GLY A 132 8.36 32.67 -19.33
CA GLY A 132 9.44 32.02 -18.59
C GLY A 132 9.32 30.50 -18.67
N ALA A 133 8.14 29.94 -18.37
CA ALA A 133 7.87 28.53 -18.47
C ALA A 133 8.17 27.98 -19.87
N GLU A 134 7.73 28.66 -20.92
CA GLU A 134 8.02 28.29 -22.31
C GLU A 134 9.51 28.15 -22.58
N ARG A 135 10.33 29.15 -22.19
CA ARG A 135 11.80 29.09 -22.38
C ARG A 135 12.44 27.89 -21.70
N ASN A 136 11.93 27.48 -20.54
CA ASN A 136 12.44 26.33 -19.82
C ASN A 136 11.97 24.99 -20.42
N LEU A 137 10.78 24.97 -21.07
CA LEU A 137 10.16 23.75 -21.61
C LEU A 137 10.51 23.46 -23.08
N THR A 138 11.08 24.43 -23.83
CA THR A 138 11.47 24.30 -25.23
C THR A 138 12.91 23.80 -25.41
N LYS A 139 13.42 23.01 -24.49
CA LYS A 139 14.77 22.41 -24.56
C LYS A 139 14.70 21.05 -25.24
N ASP A 140 15.85 20.53 -25.64
CA ASP A 140 15.97 19.16 -26.17
C ASP A 140 15.94 18.15 -25.01
N TRP A 141 14.89 17.35 -24.93
CA TRP A 141 14.69 16.34 -23.90
C TRP A 141 15.22 14.97 -24.34
N ARG A 142 16.10 14.36 -23.55
CA ARG A 142 16.78 13.10 -23.88
C ARG A 142 15.90 11.89 -23.63
N SER A 143 15.25 11.81 -22.46
CA SER A 143 14.43 10.66 -22.12
C SER A 143 13.03 10.75 -22.74
N ALA A 144 12.40 9.60 -22.98
CA ALA A 144 11.02 9.54 -23.45
C ALA A 144 10.05 10.14 -22.43
N LEU A 145 10.28 9.86 -21.13
CA LEU A 145 9.46 10.37 -20.04
C LEU A 145 9.52 11.90 -19.96
N ASP A 146 10.73 12.49 -20.03
CA ASP A 146 10.90 13.94 -19.94
C ASP A 146 10.28 14.63 -21.15
N ARG A 147 10.37 14.04 -22.36
CA ARG A 147 9.67 14.56 -23.55
C ARG A 147 8.16 14.57 -23.39
N LEU A 148 7.57 13.49 -22.85
CA LEU A 148 6.13 13.46 -22.60
C LEU A 148 5.73 14.53 -21.56
N MET A 149 6.42 14.54 -20.43
CA MET A 149 6.14 15.46 -19.35
C MET A 149 6.28 16.93 -19.80
N ALA A 150 7.43 17.29 -20.36
CA ALA A 150 7.68 18.66 -20.81
C ALA A 150 6.69 19.09 -21.92
N GLY A 151 6.38 18.19 -22.86
CA GLY A 151 5.42 18.48 -23.92
C GLY A 151 4.01 18.70 -23.41
N LEU A 152 3.55 17.90 -22.42
CA LEU A 152 2.24 18.09 -21.80
C LEU A 152 2.19 19.36 -20.94
N VAL A 153 3.22 19.63 -20.14
CA VAL A 153 3.31 20.86 -19.32
C VAL A 153 3.38 22.10 -20.23
N TYR A 154 4.11 22.00 -21.35
CA TYR A 154 4.17 23.06 -22.35
C TYR A 154 2.81 23.30 -23.02
N SER A 155 2.07 22.24 -23.33
CA SER A 155 0.70 22.38 -23.85
C SER A 155 -0.20 23.15 -22.86
N TRP A 156 -0.13 22.84 -21.56
CA TRP A 156 -0.85 23.61 -20.54
C TRP A 156 -0.34 25.05 -20.38
N THR A 157 0.94 25.30 -20.60
CA THR A 157 1.52 26.66 -20.65
C THR A 157 0.88 27.48 -21.79
N LYS A 158 0.70 26.85 -22.97
CA LYS A 158 0.00 27.48 -24.12
C LYS A 158 -1.48 27.75 -23.82
N VAL A 159 -2.15 26.87 -23.08
CA VAL A 159 -3.51 27.17 -22.55
C VAL A 159 -3.50 28.42 -21.67
N GLY A 160 -2.50 28.55 -20.79
CA GLY A 160 -2.32 29.74 -19.94
C GLY A 160 -2.10 31.02 -20.73
N GLN A 161 -1.44 30.92 -21.87
CA GLN A 161 -1.26 32.02 -22.85
C GLN A 161 -2.50 32.28 -23.72
N LYS A 162 -3.59 31.50 -23.56
CA LYS A 162 -4.80 31.50 -24.42
C LYS A 162 -4.53 31.08 -25.88
N GLN A 163 -3.45 30.35 -26.12
CA GLN A 163 -3.05 29.80 -27.42
C GLN A 163 -3.57 28.35 -27.57
N ASN A 164 -4.89 28.17 -27.47
CA ASN A 164 -5.50 26.84 -27.38
C ASN A 164 -5.26 25.94 -28.58
N LYS A 165 -5.19 26.53 -29.82
CA LYS A 165 -4.91 25.76 -31.04
C LYS A 165 -3.48 25.21 -31.02
N GLU A 166 -2.54 25.98 -30.54
CA GLU A 166 -1.14 25.58 -30.43
C GLU A 166 -0.97 24.55 -29.33
N ALA A 167 -1.66 24.70 -28.20
CA ALA A 167 -1.70 23.71 -27.14
C ALA A 167 -2.14 22.34 -27.66
N MET A 168 -3.24 22.30 -28.42
CA MET A 168 -3.72 21.05 -29.01
C MET A 168 -2.76 20.44 -30.03
N LYS A 169 -2.14 21.29 -30.88
CA LYS A 169 -1.14 20.84 -31.83
C LYS A 169 0.07 20.20 -31.12
N LEU A 170 0.54 20.80 -30.02
CA LEU A 170 1.63 20.23 -29.22
C LEU A 170 1.28 18.82 -28.71
N VAL A 171 0.05 18.63 -28.19
CA VAL A 171 -0.41 17.30 -27.76
C VAL A 171 -0.43 16.30 -28.94
N ASP A 172 -0.90 16.73 -30.12
CA ASP A 172 -1.00 15.86 -31.30
C ASP A 172 0.37 15.52 -31.90
N ASP A 173 1.35 16.39 -31.72
CA ASP A 173 2.72 16.21 -32.19
C ASP A 173 3.59 15.38 -31.23
N LEU A 174 3.08 15.02 -30.03
CA LEU A 174 3.79 14.16 -29.07
C LEU A 174 4.00 12.76 -29.65
N LYS A 175 5.23 12.47 -30.05
CA LYS A 175 5.64 11.15 -30.58
C LYS A 175 6.48 10.39 -29.57
N GLY A 176 6.15 9.13 -29.36
CA GLY A 176 6.88 8.29 -28.43
C GLY A 176 6.36 6.85 -28.41
N PRO A 177 6.73 6.06 -27.40
CA PRO A 177 6.21 4.71 -27.20
C PRO A 177 4.67 4.70 -27.06
N ALA A 178 4.04 3.57 -27.31
CA ALA A 178 2.58 3.42 -27.30
C ALA A 178 1.89 3.84 -25.97
N TRP A 179 2.60 3.78 -24.85
CA TRP A 179 2.07 4.22 -23.57
C TRP A 179 1.87 5.76 -23.49
N PHE A 180 2.50 6.57 -24.36
CA PHE A 180 2.24 8.01 -24.48
C PHE A 180 0.77 8.30 -24.81
N ASP A 181 0.15 7.45 -25.62
CA ASP A 181 -1.20 7.69 -26.15
C ASP A 181 -2.24 7.88 -25.05
N LEU A 182 -2.14 7.13 -23.95
CA LEU A 182 -3.06 7.30 -22.83
C LEU A 182 -3.01 8.72 -22.28
N PHE A 183 -1.79 9.20 -21.98
CA PHE A 183 -1.56 10.52 -21.39
C PHE A 183 -1.90 11.65 -22.37
N ALA A 184 -1.47 11.52 -23.64
CA ALA A 184 -1.74 12.51 -24.68
C ALA A 184 -3.24 12.65 -24.96
N GLN A 185 -3.98 11.57 -25.09
CA GLN A 185 -5.43 11.60 -25.28
C GLN A 185 -6.15 12.12 -24.05
N TYR A 186 -5.71 11.74 -22.85
CA TYR A 186 -6.27 12.23 -21.61
C TYR A 186 -6.10 13.76 -21.48
N HIS A 187 -4.85 14.25 -21.54
CA HIS A 187 -4.58 15.69 -21.42
C HIS A 187 -5.16 16.51 -22.58
N GLY A 188 -5.16 15.98 -23.81
CA GLY A 188 -5.86 16.60 -24.92
C GLY A 188 -7.37 16.71 -24.68
N GLY A 189 -7.99 15.70 -24.07
CA GLY A 189 -9.38 15.73 -23.64
C GLY A 189 -9.64 16.79 -22.55
N LEU A 190 -8.74 16.90 -21.55
CA LEU A 190 -8.83 17.91 -20.51
C LEU A 190 -8.69 19.35 -21.06
N ILE A 191 -7.75 19.57 -22.00
CA ILE A 191 -7.58 20.86 -22.67
C ILE A 191 -8.84 21.21 -23.46
N ALA A 192 -9.42 20.25 -24.19
CA ALA A 192 -10.67 20.45 -24.92
C ALA A 192 -11.84 20.83 -23.97
N LEU A 193 -11.98 20.14 -22.82
CA LEU A 193 -12.97 20.50 -21.79
C LEU A 193 -12.74 21.92 -21.26
N ASN A 194 -11.49 22.25 -20.94
CA ASN A 194 -11.13 23.58 -20.41
C ASN A 194 -11.41 24.71 -21.41
N THR A 195 -11.33 24.43 -22.69
CA THR A 195 -11.56 25.39 -23.79
C THR A 195 -12.98 25.39 -24.33
N GLY A 196 -13.87 24.55 -23.78
CA GLY A 196 -15.28 24.48 -24.16
C GLY A 196 -15.60 23.57 -25.35
N ASP A 197 -14.62 22.84 -25.88
CA ASP A 197 -14.81 21.85 -26.95
C ASP A 197 -15.23 20.47 -26.35
N THR A 198 -16.48 20.39 -25.91
CA THR A 198 -17.00 19.16 -25.28
C THR A 198 -16.96 17.96 -26.23
N LYS A 199 -17.24 18.15 -27.53
CA LYS A 199 -17.23 17.03 -28.49
C LYS A 199 -15.81 16.54 -28.78
N GLY A 200 -14.86 17.45 -28.91
CA GLY A 200 -13.43 17.11 -29.02
C GLY A 200 -12.91 16.38 -27.78
N ALA A 201 -13.36 16.81 -26.59
CA ALA A 201 -13.02 16.16 -25.34
C ALA A 201 -13.56 14.71 -25.29
N ILE A 202 -14.83 14.49 -25.60
CA ILE A 202 -15.43 13.14 -25.65
C ILE A 202 -14.65 12.24 -26.60
N LYS A 203 -14.35 12.72 -27.81
CA LYS A 203 -13.60 11.95 -28.80
C LYS A 203 -12.25 11.46 -28.26
N ARG A 204 -11.48 12.34 -27.62
CA ARG A 204 -10.16 11.99 -27.07
C ARG A 204 -10.24 11.11 -25.84
N LEU A 205 -11.11 11.47 -24.90
CA LEU A 205 -11.28 10.69 -23.66
C LEU A 205 -11.85 9.29 -23.94
N ASP A 206 -12.68 9.12 -24.98
CA ASP A 206 -13.16 7.81 -25.41
C ASP A 206 -12.04 6.94 -26.00
N VAL A 207 -11.08 7.55 -26.72
CA VAL A 207 -9.86 6.85 -27.16
C VAL A 207 -9.02 6.42 -25.96
N ALA A 208 -8.78 7.31 -24.99
CA ALA A 208 -8.06 6.97 -23.77
C ALA A 208 -8.79 5.88 -22.95
N PHE A 209 -10.11 5.95 -22.85
CA PHE A 209 -10.94 4.96 -22.16
C PHE A 209 -10.88 3.57 -22.82
N LYS A 210 -10.77 3.49 -24.14
CA LYS A 210 -10.61 2.22 -24.88
C LYS A 210 -9.20 1.65 -24.80
N ASN A 211 -8.21 2.43 -24.40
CA ASN A 211 -6.82 1.98 -24.23
C ASN A 211 -6.64 1.18 -22.93
N ARG A 212 -7.15 -0.05 -22.90
CA ARG A 212 -7.11 -0.93 -21.71
C ARG A 212 -5.69 -1.32 -21.29
N ALA A 213 -4.78 -1.50 -22.25
CA ALA A 213 -3.39 -1.84 -21.96
C ALA A 213 -2.67 -0.68 -21.25
N GLY A 214 -2.81 0.55 -21.76
CA GLY A 214 -2.33 1.75 -21.07
C GLY A 214 -2.97 1.94 -19.69
N GLY A 215 -4.27 1.64 -19.58
CA GLY A 215 -5.01 1.70 -18.31
C GLY A 215 -4.52 0.69 -17.26
N GLN A 216 -4.02 -0.47 -17.66
CA GLN A 216 -3.39 -1.42 -16.73
C GLN A 216 -2.02 -0.94 -16.23
N ALA A 217 -1.24 -0.30 -17.10
CA ALA A 217 0.05 0.28 -16.75
C ALA A 217 -0.09 1.51 -15.84
N ALA A 218 -1.04 2.41 -16.14
CA ALA A 218 -1.29 3.66 -15.40
C ALA A 218 -2.74 3.72 -14.88
N ASN A 219 -3.06 2.84 -13.93
CA ASN A 219 -4.44 2.64 -13.44
C ASN A 219 -5.06 3.87 -12.74
N GLU A 220 -4.24 4.72 -12.11
CA GLU A 220 -4.75 5.97 -11.52
C GLU A 220 -5.09 6.98 -12.60
N THR A 221 -4.20 7.20 -13.58
CA THR A 221 -4.52 8.02 -14.76
C THR A 221 -5.78 7.53 -15.46
N TYR A 222 -5.94 6.21 -15.59
CA TYR A 222 -7.13 5.62 -16.19
C TYR A 222 -8.41 5.90 -15.37
N SER A 223 -8.29 5.95 -14.05
CA SER A 223 -9.40 6.35 -13.17
C SER A 223 -9.81 7.80 -13.42
N HIS A 224 -8.85 8.67 -13.62
CA HIS A 224 -9.11 10.07 -13.98
C HIS A 224 -9.73 10.20 -15.38
N VAL A 225 -9.33 9.37 -16.35
CA VAL A 225 -9.98 9.28 -17.68
C VAL A 225 -11.48 8.96 -17.55
N ILE A 226 -11.83 7.98 -16.71
CA ILE A 226 -13.25 7.60 -16.47
C ILE A 226 -14.04 8.78 -15.92
N SER A 227 -13.51 9.47 -14.91
CA SER A 227 -14.15 10.63 -14.30
C SER A 227 -14.33 11.79 -15.28
N ALA A 228 -13.26 12.09 -16.06
CA ALA A 228 -13.30 13.14 -17.07
C ALA A 228 -14.29 12.85 -18.21
N LEU A 229 -14.32 11.60 -18.68
CA LEU A 229 -15.24 11.17 -19.74
C LEU A 229 -16.70 11.22 -19.27
N ALA A 230 -16.98 10.79 -18.05
CA ALA A 230 -18.32 10.89 -17.47
C ALA A 230 -18.77 12.36 -17.35
N TYR A 231 -17.87 13.25 -16.90
CA TYR A 231 -18.13 14.68 -16.87
C TYR A 231 -18.36 15.26 -18.26
N ALA A 232 -17.53 14.88 -19.26
CA ALA A 232 -17.68 15.33 -20.64
C ALA A 232 -19.05 14.94 -21.23
N TYR A 233 -19.49 13.69 -21.00
CA TYR A 233 -20.84 13.26 -21.41
C TYR A 233 -21.96 14.01 -20.68
N PHE A 234 -21.78 14.32 -19.40
CA PHE A 234 -22.73 15.15 -18.68
C PHE A 234 -22.85 16.56 -19.30
N LYS A 235 -21.70 17.18 -19.67
CA LYS A 235 -21.67 18.47 -20.35
C LYS A 235 -22.30 18.46 -21.77
N ASP A 236 -22.31 17.29 -22.41
CA ASP A 236 -22.97 17.07 -23.72
C ASP A 236 -24.44 16.61 -23.54
N GLU A 237 -24.98 16.76 -22.33
CA GLU A 237 -26.37 16.38 -21.96
C GLU A 237 -26.65 14.86 -22.14
N ASN A 238 -25.64 14.04 -22.31
CA ASN A 238 -25.75 12.60 -22.48
C ASN A 238 -25.62 11.85 -21.14
N LEU A 239 -26.63 12.03 -20.29
CA LEU A 239 -26.65 11.45 -18.94
C LEU A 239 -26.55 9.91 -18.96
N LYS A 240 -27.09 9.26 -20.00
CA LYS A 240 -27.02 7.80 -20.16
C LYS A 240 -25.57 7.32 -20.30
N GLN A 241 -24.79 7.95 -21.15
CA GLN A 241 -23.38 7.58 -21.34
C GLN A 241 -22.53 7.97 -20.15
N ALA A 242 -22.80 9.12 -19.52
CA ALA A 242 -22.12 9.52 -18.28
C ALA A 242 -22.25 8.44 -17.19
N LYS A 243 -23.49 7.97 -16.93
CA LYS A 243 -23.74 6.89 -15.95
C LYS A 243 -23.10 5.56 -16.37
N ALA A 244 -23.20 5.17 -17.64
CA ALA A 244 -22.60 3.94 -18.13
C ALA A 244 -21.07 3.93 -17.97
N THR A 245 -20.40 5.07 -18.20
CA THR A 245 -18.95 5.23 -18.00
C THR A 245 -18.56 5.01 -16.54
N LEU A 246 -19.29 5.61 -15.58
CA LEU A 246 -19.02 5.41 -14.15
C LEU A 246 -19.34 3.98 -13.69
N GLN A 247 -20.40 3.36 -14.22
CA GLN A 247 -20.72 1.97 -13.94
C GLN A 247 -19.61 1.02 -14.41
N GLU A 248 -19.02 1.28 -15.57
CA GLU A 248 -17.84 0.54 -16.02
C GLU A 248 -16.64 0.77 -15.08
N GLY A 249 -16.44 2.00 -14.61
CA GLY A 249 -15.44 2.32 -13.57
C GLY A 249 -15.68 1.52 -12.27
N LEU A 250 -16.93 1.42 -11.83
CA LEU A 250 -17.29 0.63 -10.64
C LEU A 250 -17.12 -0.88 -10.86
N ARG A 251 -17.22 -1.40 -12.09
CA ARG A 251 -16.86 -2.81 -12.37
C ARG A 251 -15.38 -3.08 -12.17
N LEU A 252 -14.53 -2.09 -12.46
CA LEU A 252 -13.08 -2.18 -12.25
C LEU A 252 -12.69 -1.91 -10.80
N ARG A 253 -13.38 -0.96 -10.14
CA ARG A 253 -13.16 -0.51 -8.76
C ARG A 253 -14.51 -0.40 -8.02
N PRO A 254 -15.07 -1.51 -7.55
CA PRO A 254 -16.44 -1.58 -7.05
C PRO A 254 -16.78 -0.62 -5.89
N GLN A 255 -15.79 -0.25 -5.10
CA GLN A 255 -15.97 0.63 -3.93
C GLN A 255 -15.26 1.98 -4.08
N SER A 256 -14.97 2.42 -5.33
CA SER A 256 -14.36 3.73 -5.55
C SER A 256 -15.26 4.85 -5.04
N PRO A 257 -14.89 5.59 -3.99
CA PRO A 257 -15.73 6.67 -3.47
C PRO A 257 -15.87 7.81 -4.48
N VAL A 258 -14.89 8.03 -5.34
CA VAL A 258 -14.93 9.00 -6.44
C VAL A 258 -16.07 8.66 -7.40
N TYR A 259 -16.16 7.40 -7.84
CA TYR A 259 -17.20 6.99 -8.80
C TYR A 259 -18.58 6.89 -8.15
N LEU A 260 -18.65 6.41 -6.91
CA LEU A 260 -19.91 6.34 -6.16
C LEU A 260 -20.51 7.75 -5.96
N LYS A 261 -19.70 8.71 -5.52
CA LYS A 261 -20.10 10.11 -5.36
C LYS A 261 -20.53 10.74 -6.69
N ALA A 262 -19.74 10.52 -7.75
CA ALA A 262 -20.06 11.02 -9.08
C ALA A 262 -21.37 10.43 -9.63
N LEU A 263 -21.59 9.12 -9.44
CA LEU A 263 -22.83 8.45 -9.87
C LEU A 263 -24.05 8.93 -9.08
N ALA A 264 -23.91 9.16 -7.77
CA ALA A 264 -24.94 9.74 -6.94
C ALA A 264 -25.34 11.15 -7.45
N ALA A 265 -24.36 12.00 -7.73
CA ALA A 265 -24.62 13.33 -8.31
C ALA A 265 -25.38 13.24 -9.65
N LEU A 266 -24.97 12.33 -10.56
CA LEU A 266 -25.66 12.11 -11.83
C LEU A 266 -27.09 11.56 -11.64
N ASN A 267 -27.37 10.79 -10.58
CA ASN A 267 -28.71 10.30 -10.27
C ASN A 267 -29.64 11.44 -9.81
N GLU A 268 -29.09 12.46 -9.19
CA GLU A 268 -29.80 13.68 -8.80
C GLU A 268 -29.84 14.73 -9.93
N GLY A 269 -29.33 14.42 -11.11
CA GLY A 269 -29.24 15.37 -12.23
C GLY A 269 -28.17 16.47 -12.05
N LYS A 270 -27.28 16.30 -11.09
CA LYS A 270 -26.17 17.22 -10.80
C LYS A 270 -24.90 16.84 -11.54
N ALA A 271 -24.03 17.83 -11.79
CA ALA A 271 -22.71 17.58 -12.36
C ALA A 271 -21.86 16.73 -11.41
N PRO A 272 -21.10 15.74 -11.93
CA PRO A 272 -20.04 15.12 -11.16
C PRO A 272 -18.99 16.16 -10.74
N ASP A 273 -18.40 15.97 -9.56
CA ASP A 273 -17.29 16.82 -9.12
C ASP A 273 -16.07 16.58 -10.02
N PHE A 274 -15.72 17.59 -10.82
CA PHE A 274 -14.58 17.54 -11.73
C PHE A 274 -13.89 18.91 -11.76
N LYS A 275 -12.61 18.94 -11.36
CA LYS A 275 -11.92 20.18 -10.95
C LYS A 275 -10.76 20.62 -11.86
N ILE A 276 -10.75 20.33 -13.16
CA ILE A 276 -9.75 20.95 -14.06
C ILE A 276 -10.28 22.31 -14.54
N VAL A 277 -9.99 23.33 -13.76
CA VAL A 277 -10.56 24.68 -13.97
C VAL A 277 -9.58 25.68 -14.59
N ASN A 278 -8.28 25.37 -14.67
CA ASN A 278 -7.25 26.29 -15.22
C ASN A 278 -5.98 25.53 -15.65
N SER A 279 -5.09 26.25 -16.33
CA SER A 279 -3.83 25.72 -16.84
C SER A 279 -2.85 25.27 -15.75
N GLN A 280 -2.83 25.90 -14.57
CA GLN A 280 -1.97 25.49 -13.46
C GLN A 280 -2.41 24.11 -12.94
N ARG A 281 -3.74 23.91 -12.73
CA ARG A 281 -4.26 22.60 -12.30
C ARG A 281 -4.05 21.53 -13.37
N GLY A 282 -4.14 21.90 -14.66
CA GLY A 282 -3.84 20.99 -15.76
C GLY A 282 -2.37 20.56 -15.80
N ALA A 283 -1.44 21.49 -15.53
CA ALA A 283 -0.02 21.14 -15.38
C ALA A 283 0.25 20.30 -14.12
N ALA A 284 -0.43 20.58 -12.99
CA ALA A 284 -0.36 19.74 -11.80
C ALA A 284 -0.80 18.30 -12.09
N GLU A 285 -1.85 18.14 -12.90
CA GLU A 285 -2.37 16.83 -13.32
C GLU A 285 -1.34 16.02 -14.12
N VAL A 286 -0.47 16.67 -14.91
CA VAL A 286 0.64 15.97 -15.60
C VAL A 286 1.58 15.33 -14.57
N PHE A 287 2.01 16.09 -13.58
CA PHE A 287 2.92 15.59 -12.54
C PHE A 287 2.26 14.52 -11.67
N LEU A 288 0.99 14.69 -11.32
CA LEU A 288 0.21 13.70 -10.58
C LEU A 288 0.16 12.36 -11.33
N ASN A 289 -0.24 12.39 -12.60
CA ASN A 289 -0.41 11.17 -13.39
C ASN A 289 0.91 10.45 -13.67
N LEU A 290 1.97 11.18 -13.99
CA LEU A 290 3.28 10.58 -14.21
C LEU A 290 3.90 10.10 -12.89
N GLY A 291 3.74 10.86 -11.82
CA GLY A 291 4.22 10.48 -10.51
C GLY A 291 3.58 9.18 -9.98
N THR A 292 2.25 9.02 -10.14
CA THR A 292 1.56 7.77 -9.76
C THR A 292 2.01 6.58 -10.60
N ALA A 293 2.24 6.78 -11.92
CA ALA A 293 2.75 5.73 -12.79
C ALA A 293 4.17 5.29 -12.39
N ILE A 294 5.07 6.25 -12.13
CA ILE A 294 6.44 5.99 -11.69
C ILE A 294 6.47 5.29 -10.32
N ASN A 295 5.62 5.69 -9.38
CA ASN A 295 5.53 5.08 -8.06
C ASN A 295 5.18 3.59 -8.15
N LYS A 296 4.27 3.24 -9.07
CA LYS A 296 3.87 1.85 -9.30
C LYS A 296 5.01 0.97 -9.81
N GLU A 297 5.88 1.52 -10.65
CA GLU A 297 7.06 0.83 -11.22
C GLU A 297 8.26 0.79 -10.26
N GLY A 298 8.11 1.24 -9.02
CA GLY A 298 9.16 1.21 -7.99
C GLY A 298 10.06 2.45 -7.95
N GLY A 299 9.76 3.47 -8.73
CA GLY A 299 10.50 4.75 -8.76
C GLY A 299 10.09 5.74 -7.66
N GLN A 300 9.92 5.31 -6.42
CA GLN A 300 9.37 6.09 -5.31
C GLN A 300 10.02 7.46 -5.12
N GLN A 301 11.35 7.53 -5.17
CA GLN A 301 12.09 8.79 -4.99
C GLN A 301 11.74 9.84 -6.05
N PHE A 302 11.59 9.42 -7.31
CA PHE A 302 11.16 10.32 -8.38
C PHE A 302 9.68 10.66 -8.25
N ALA A 303 8.84 9.69 -7.89
CA ALA A 303 7.42 9.90 -7.66
C ALA A 303 7.18 11.02 -6.64
N ARG A 304 7.94 11.04 -5.53
CA ARG A 304 7.86 12.09 -4.51
C ARG A 304 8.12 13.49 -5.10
N ILE A 305 9.17 13.65 -5.93
CA ILE A 305 9.46 14.91 -6.59
C ILE A 305 8.28 15.36 -7.46
N TYR A 306 7.75 14.45 -8.29
CA TYR A 306 6.60 14.77 -9.15
C TYR A 306 5.36 15.16 -8.35
N MET A 307 5.08 14.48 -7.23
CA MET A 307 3.96 14.81 -6.34
C MET A 307 4.16 16.17 -5.66
N GLN A 308 5.39 16.54 -5.28
CA GLN A 308 5.68 17.87 -4.74
C GLN A 308 5.50 18.97 -5.80
N LEU A 309 5.86 18.71 -7.07
CA LEU A 309 5.59 19.64 -8.17
C LEU A 309 4.08 19.80 -8.42
N ALA A 310 3.33 18.70 -8.37
CA ALA A 310 1.87 18.75 -8.45
C ALA A 310 1.28 19.58 -7.30
N ARG A 311 1.73 19.34 -6.06
CA ARG A 311 1.31 20.11 -4.87
C ARG A 311 1.65 21.58 -4.98
N THR A 312 2.81 21.93 -5.52
CA THR A 312 3.23 23.32 -5.74
C THR A 312 2.26 24.08 -6.66
N LEU A 313 1.72 23.41 -7.67
CA LEU A 313 0.76 23.99 -8.63
C LEU A 313 -0.69 23.90 -8.14
N ALA A 314 -1.04 22.92 -7.31
CA ALA A 314 -2.38 22.66 -6.80
C ALA A 314 -2.34 22.26 -5.31
N PRO A 315 -1.99 23.20 -4.40
CA PRO A 315 -1.68 22.89 -2.99
C PRO A 315 -2.88 22.43 -2.15
N LYS A 316 -4.10 22.65 -2.63
CA LYS A 316 -5.36 22.26 -1.98
C LYS A 316 -6.14 21.23 -2.79
N ASP A 317 -5.48 20.50 -3.66
CA ASP A 317 -6.12 19.45 -4.43
C ASP A 317 -6.06 18.13 -3.67
N ASP A 318 -7.22 17.61 -3.29
CA ASP A 318 -7.32 16.43 -2.42
C ASP A 318 -6.72 15.18 -3.05
N ALA A 319 -6.77 15.03 -4.38
CA ALA A 319 -6.11 13.91 -5.06
C ALA A 319 -4.58 14.02 -4.96
N VAL A 320 -4.03 15.23 -5.13
CA VAL A 320 -2.59 15.49 -5.00
C VAL A 320 -2.13 15.27 -3.56
N LEU A 321 -2.90 15.77 -2.57
CA LEU A 321 -2.59 15.58 -1.15
C LEU A 321 -2.62 14.11 -0.78
N SER A 322 -3.65 13.37 -1.21
CA SER A 322 -3.80 11.93 -0.94
C SER A 322 -2.65 11.11 -1.54
N GLU A 323 -2.30 11.35 -2.80
CA GLU A 323 -1.22 10.60 -3.47
C GLU A 323 0.16 10.92 -2.88
N LEU A 324 0.44 12.20 -2.57
CA LEU A 324 1.70 12.58 -1.91
C LEU A 324 1.80 11.95 -0.52
N ALA A 325 0.71 11.99 0.27
CA ALA A 325 0.68 11.38 1.59
C ALA A 325 0.95 9.86 1.51
N GLN A 326 0.36 9.16 0.54
CA GLN A 326 0.62 7.74 0.32
C GLN A 326 2.08 7.45 -0.07
N VAL A 327 2.72 8.34 -0.84
CA VAL A 327 4.15 8.20 -1.16
C VAL A 327 5.00 8.37 0.09
N LEU A 328 4.71 9.37 0.93
CA LEU A 328 5.42 9.60 2.19
C LEU A 328 5.23 8.44 3.18
N ASP A 329 4.00 7.95 3.31
CA ASP A 329 3.68 6.78 4.14
C ASP A 329 4.47 5.54 3.69
N ALA A 330 4.50 5.28 2.38
CA ALA A 330 5.27 4.18 1.81
C ALA A 330 6.80 4.29 2.06
N GLU A 331 7.30 5.49 2.30
CA GLU A 331 8.69 5.77 2.69
C GLU A 331 8.91 5.70 4.21
N GLY A 332 7.86 5.50 5.01
CA GLY A 332 7.92 5.46 6.48
C GLY A 332 7.78 6.83 7.15
N LEU A 333 7.47 7.87 6.38
CA LEU A 333 7.28 9.25 6.87
C LEU A 333 5.81 9.48 7.27
N MET A 334 5.32 8.66 8.20
CA MET A 334 3.90 8.61 8.59
C MET A 334 3.41 9.91 9.22
N VAL A 335 4.26 10.59 9.97
CA VAL A 335 3.90 11.88 10.63
C VAL A 335 3.66 12.96 9.57
N GLU A 336 4.51 13.03 8.55
CA GLU A 336 4.39 13.96 7.43
C GLU A 336 3.19 13.59 6.53
N ALA A 337 2.96 12.30 6.32
CA ALA A 337 1.80 11.79 5.58
C ALA A 337 0.49 12.18 6.28
N ASN A 338 0.42 12.01 7.60
CA ASN A 338 -0.77 12.35 8.38
C ASN A 338 -1.13 13.84 8.26
N LYS A 339 -0.15 14.75 8.26
CA LYS A 339 -0.39 16.19 8.06
C LYS A 339 -1.07 16.48 6.71
N LEU A 340 -0.69 15.76 5.65
CA LEU A 340 -1.32 15.93 4.34
C LEU A 340 -2.72 15.31 4.29
N PHE A 341 -2.92 14.17 4.94
CA PHE A 341 -4.24 13.55 5.05
C PHE A 341 -5.21 14.42 5.87
N GLU A 342 -4.73 15.12 6.90
CA GLU A 342 -5.52 16.08 7.71
C GLU A 342 -5.99 17.29 6.90
N ASP A 343 -5.22 17.72 5.89
CA ASP A 343 -5.56 18.85 5.02
C ASP A 343 -6.65 18.52 3.98
N ILE A 344 -7.09 17.25 3.86
CA ILE A 344 -8.12 16.83 2.89
C ILE A 344 -9.51 17.24 3.38
N ASP A 345 -10.27 17.92 2.50
CA ASP A 345 -11.61 18.42 2.80
C ASP A 345 -12.59 17.30 3.21
N GLU A 346 -13.39 17.54 4.24
CA GLU A 346 -14.36 16.56 4.77
C GLU A 346 -15.39 16.10 3.72
N GLN A 347 -15.71 16.96 2.75
CA GLN A 347 -16.61 16.63 1.66
C GLN A 347 -15.92 15.92 0.50
N SER A 348 -14.60 15.78 0.54
CA SER A 348 -13.82 15.09 -0.48
C SER A 348 -14.18 13.59 -0.54
N PRO A 349 -14.20 12.99 -1.74
CA PRO A 349 -14.27 11.53 -1.85
C PRO A 349 -13.03 10.82 -1.28
N TYR A 350 -11.93 11.54 -1.06
CA TYR A 350 -10.70 11.02 -0.47
C TYR A 350 -10.69 11.07 1.06
N TYR A 351 -11.59 11.83 1.70
CA TYR A 351 -11.59 12.07 3.15
C TYR A 351 -11.60 10.79 3.98
N ARG A 352 -12.54 9.88 3.70
CA ARG A 352 -12.65 8.63 4.49
C ARG A 352 -11.40 7.75 4.37
N ILE A 353 -10.82 7.68 3.17
CA ILE A 353 -9.56 6.94 2.96
C ILE A 353 -8.44 7.62 3.76
N ALA A 354 -8.32 8.94 3.67
CA ALA A 354 -7.32 9.69 4.41
C ALA A 354 -7.41 9.48 5.94
N ARG A 355 -8.62 9.56 6.51
CA ARG A 355 -8.82 9.31 7.95
C ARG A 355 -8.52 7.87 8.35
N LEU A 356 -8.81 6.90 7.47
CA LEU A 356 -8.43 5.50 7.73
C LEU A 356 -6.92 5.31 7.70
N GLU A 357 -6.22 5.93 6.74
CA GLU A 357 -4.75 5.87 6.69
C GLU A 357 -4.12 6.56 7.91
N ILE A 358 -4.66 7.70 8.38
CA ILE A 358 -4.23 8.31 9.65
C ILE A 358 -4.38 7.32 10.80
N ALA A 359 -5.50 6.62 10.89
CA ALA A 359 -5.72 5.64 11.95
C ALA A 359 -4.73 4.47 11.89
N LEU A 360 -4.41 3.98 10.69
CA LEU A 360 -3.42 2.92 10.48
C LEU A 360 -2.00 3.40 10.80
N ASN A 361 -1.66 4.63 10.42
CA ASN A 361 -0.38 5.25 10.75
C ASN A 361 -0.21 5.49 12.25
N LEU A 362 -1.27 5.89 12.95
CA LEU A 362 -1.26 6.04 14.41
C LEU A 362 -1.00 4.69 15.11
N ASP A 363 -1.54 3.59 14.57
CA ASP A 363 -1.27 2.25 15.07
C ASP A 363 0.20 1.83 14.86
N GLU A 364 0.75 2.09 13.68
CA GLU A 364 2.17 1.83 13.39
C GLU A 364 3.13 2.70 14.24
N LEU A 365 2.67 3.89 14.65
CA LEU A 365 3.35 4.79 15.58
C LEU A 365 3.07 4.43 17.06
N GLU A 366 2.57 3.23 17.33
CA GLU A 366 2.27 2.70 18.68
C GLU A 366 1.24 3.50 19.48
N ASN A 367 0.42 4.32 18.81
CA ASN A 367 -0.66 5.09 19.43
C ASN A 367 -2.04 4.44 19.20
N LEU A 368 -2.23 3.24 19.75
CA LEU A 368 -3.44 2.44 19.58
C LEU A 368 -4.73 3.20 19.99
N GLU A 369 -4.70 3.98 21.07
CA GLU A 369 -5.92 4.66 21.54
C GLU A 369 -6.36 5.77 20.58
N ALA A 370 -5.43 6.50 20.00
CA ALA A 370 -5.75 7.47 18.93
C ALA A 370 -6.23 6.77 17.65
N ALA A 371 -5.61 5.67 17.26
CA ALA A 371 -6.05 4.85 16.12
C ALA A 371 -7.50 4.36 16.29
N LYS A 372 -7.85 3.86 17.47
CA LYS A 372 -9.22 3.44 17.82
C LYS A 372 -10.21 4.61 17.74
N ALA A 373 -9.84 5.78 18.28
CA ALA A 373 -10.70 6.95 18.25
C ALA A 373 -11.03 7.41 16.82
N GLU A 374 -10.05 7.40 15.92
CA GLU A 374 -10.24 7.69 14.50
C GLU A 374 -11.19 6.68 13.83
N MET A 375 -10.97 5.39 14.04
CA MET A 375 -11.81 4.33 13.47
C MET A 375 -13.24 4.40 13.99
N GLU A 376 -13.45 4.66 15.28
CA GLU A 376 -14.79 4.87 15.84
C GLU A 376 -15.47 6.12 15.27
N SER A 377 -14.73 7.19 15.03
CA SER A 377 -15.23 8.40 14.36
C SER A 377 -15.70 8.09 12.93
N LEU A 378 -14.92 7.34 12.17
CA LEU A 378 -15.28 6.88 10.84
C LEU A 378 -16.54 6.02 10.85
N LEU A 379 -16.69 5.11 11.81
CA LEU A 379 -17.86 4.23 11.92
C LEU A 379 -19.11 4.99 12.37
N LYS A 380 -18.99 6.08 13.11
CA LYS A 380 -20.15 6.96 13.43
C LYS A 380 -20.72 7.64 12.19
N SER A 381 -19.86 8.10 11.27
CA SER A 381 -20.26 8.77 10.02
C SER A 381 -20.61 7.80 8.88
N GLY A 382 -20.15 6.56 8.95
CA GLY A 382 -20.39 5.49 7.95
C GLY A 382 -20.53 4.14 8.63
N PRO A 383 -21.70 3.87 9.24
CA PRO A 383 -21.86 2.68 10.08
C PRO A 383 -21.88 1.35 9.30
N ASP A 384 -21.89 1.39 7.98
CA ASP A 384 -21.89 0.20 7.12
C ASP A 384 -20.55 0.04 6.36
N ASP A 385 -19.53 0.81 6.74
CA ASP A 385 -18.21 0.78 6.08
C ASP A 385 -17.41 -0.48 6.45
N LEU A 386 -17.57 -1.52 5.65
CA LEU A 386 -16.89 -2.81 5.83
C LEU A 386 -15.35 -2.67 5.88
N VAL A 387 -14.77 -1.73 5.13
CA VAL A 387 -13.31 -1.54 5.08
C VAL A 387 -12.80 -1.07 6.43
N THR A 388 -13.46 -0.07 7.03
CA THR A 388 -13.11 0.44 8.36
C THR A 388 -13.27 -0.66 9.43
N TYR A 389 -14.36 -1.46 9.40
CA TYR A 389 -14.53 -2.57 10.34
C TYR A 389 -13.44 -3.63 10.23
N LEU A 390 -13.08 -4.02 8.99
CA LEU A 390 -12.02 -5.00 8.76
C LEU A 390 -10.64 -4.49 9.20
N SER A 391 -10.37 -3.22 8.97
CA SER A 391 -9.12 -2.58 9.41
C SER A 391 -9.06 -2.46 10.93
N TYR A 392 -10.14 -2.01 11.55
CA TYR A 392 -10.22 -1.86 13.01
C TYR A 392 -10.04 -3.20 13.74
N GLY A 393 -10.76 -4.22 13.32
CA GLY A 393 -10.59 -5.55 13.89
C GLY A 393 -9.19 -6.12 13.66
N ALA A 394 -8.55 -5.81 12.53
CA ALA A 394 -7.16 -6.22 12.26
C ALA A 394 -6.16 -5.51 13.17
N VAL A 395 -6.34 -4.22 13.42
CA VAL A 395 -5.54 -3.46 14.39
C VAL A 395 -5.68 -4.07 15.79
N LEU A 396 -6.90 -4.30 16.25
CA LEU A 396 -7.15 -4.91 17.56
C LEU A 396 -6.51 -6.31 17.68
N ALA A 397 -6.61 -7.13 16.63
CA ALA A 397 -6.01 -8.46 16.61
C ALA A 397 -4.47 -8.43 16.64
N ARG A 398 -3.84 -7.41 16.05
CA ARG A 398 -2.38 -7.19 16.10
C ARG A 398 -1.90 -6.95 17.53
N HIS A 399 -2.72 -6.32 18.34
CA HIS A 399 -2.48 -6.07 19.76
C HIS A 399 -3.08 -7.14 20.69
N ASP A 400 -3.32 -8.34 20.18
CA ASP A 400 -3.91 -9.47 20.91
C ASP A 400 -5.29 -9.21 21.56
N LYS A 401 -5.96 -8.12 21.18
CA LYS A 401 -7.32 -7.75 21.65
C LYS A 401 -8.39 -8.51 20.83
N PHE A 402 -8.26 -9.83 20.74
CA PHE A 402 -9.13 -10.67 19.91
C PHE A 402 -10.60 -10.62 20.31
N GLY A 403 -10.89 -10.46 21.61
CA GLY A 403 -12.27 -10.27 22.11
C GLY A 403 -12.92 -9.00 21.54
N ASP A 404 -12.18 -7.90 21.56
CA ASP A 404 -12.62 -6.61 21.01
C ASP A 404 -12.75 -6.69 19.48
N ALA A 405 -11.80 -7.36 18.81
CA ALA A 405 -11.86 -7.59 17.37
C ALA A 405 -13.13 -8.35 16.97
N ALA A 406 -13.47 -9.46 17.69
CA ALA A 406 -14.69 -10.21 17.45
C ALA A 406 -15.95 -9.35 17.63
N ALA A 407 -15.97 -8.48 18.66
CA ALA A 407 -17.08 -7.57 18.92
C ALA A 407 -17.22 -6.52 17.79
N VAL A 408 -16.10 -5.95 17.32
CA VAL A 408 -16.10 -5.02 16.18
C VAL A 408 -16.64 -5.68 14.92
N TYR A 409 -16.21 -6.89 14.60
CA TYR A 409 -16.74 -7.63 13.45
C TYR A 409 -18.24 -7.94 13.61
N GLN A 410 -18.69 -8.29 14.83
CA GLN A 410 -20.10 -8.55 15.08
C GLN A 410 -20.97 -7.33 14.82
N ARG A 411 -20.51 -6.11 15.16
CA ARG A 411 -21.25 -4.86 14.93
C ARG A 411 -21.66 -4.67 13.46
N VAL A 412 -20.78 -4.99 12.51
CA VAL A 412 -21.14 -4.88 11.09
C VAL A 412 -21.94 -6.09 10.61
N ILE A 413 -21.71 -7.29 11.15
CA ILE A 413 -22.51 -8.48 10.84
C ILE A 413 -23.99 -8.25 11.19
N ASP A 414 -24.28 -7.66 12.35
CA ASP A 414 -25.64 -7.36 12.81
C ASP A 414 -26.38 -6.36 11.92
N ARG A 415 -25.66 -5.65 11.03
CA ARG A 415 -26.19 -4.69 10.07
C ARG A 415 -26.37 -5.26 8.66
N ILE A 416 -25.87 -6.47 8.42
CA ILE A 416 -25.95 -7.13 7.11
C ILE A 416 -27.21 -7.99 7.07
N ASP A 417 -28.25 -7.51 6.40
CA ASP A 417 -29.50 -8.26 6.23
C ASP A 417 -29.28 -9.60 5.54
N LYS A 418 -28.50 -9.61 4.45
CA LYS A 418 -28.17 -10.79 3.67
C LYS A 418 -26.67 -10.82 3.35
N PRO A 419 -25.90 -11.71 4.01
CA PRO A 419 -24.49 -11.88 3.69
C PRO A 419 -24.28 -12.35 2.24
N GLU A 420 -23.34 -11.69 1.54
CA GLU A 420 -22.95 -11.98 0.17
C GLU A 420 -21.49 -12.38 0.08
N ARG A 421 -21.07 -12.83 -1.10
CA ARG A 421 -19.70 -13.29 -1.35
C ARG A 421 -18.61 -12.31 -0.86
N LEU A 422 -18.82 -11.00 -0.93
CA LEU A 422 -17.85 -9.99 -0.48
C LEU A 422 -17.60 -10.03 1.03
N HIS A 423 -18.53 -10.58 1.82
CA HIS A 423 -18.45 -10.64 3.28
C HIS A 423 -17.67 -11.86 3.83
N TRP A 424 -17.20 -12.79 2.97
CA TRP A 424 -16.49 -13.99 3.40
C TRP A 424 -15.31 -13.70 4.35
N ASN A 425 -14.53 -12.64 4.05
CA ASN A 425 -13.35 -12.26 4.84
C ASN A 425 -13.71 -11.74 6.24
N LEU A 426 -14.88 -11.12 6.39
CA LEU A 426 -15.40 -10.67 7.67
C LEU A 426 -15.64 -11.86 8.61
N PHE A 427 -16.36 -12.89 8.13
CA PHE A 427 -16.62 -14.11 8.91
C PHE A 427 -15.33 -14.90 9.17
N TYR A 428 -14.41 -14.93 8.21
CA TYR A 428 -13.10 -15.57 8.41
C TYR A 428 -12.31 -14.91 9.55
N ARG A 429 -12.19 -13.58 9.55
CA ARG A 429 -11.49 -12.85 10.61
C ARG A 429 -12.18 -12.93 11.97
N GLN A 430 -13.50 -12.93 11.98
CA GLN A 430 -14.27 -13.15 13.19
C GLN A 430 -14.04 -14.56 13.74
N GLY A 431 -13.99 -15.56 12.87
CA GLY A 431 -13.68 -16.95 13.24
C GLY A 431 -12.32 -17.07 13.93
N ILE A 432 -11.28 -16.42 13.37
CA ILE A 432 -9.94 -16.35 13.99
C ILE A 432 -10.04 -15.70 15.38
N ALA A 433 -10.73 -14.57 15.50
CA ALA A 433 -10.85 -13.86 16.77
C ALA A 433 -11.56 -14.70 17.85
N TYR A 434 -12.59 -15.47 17.48
CA TYR A 434 -13.26 -16.39 18.39
C TYR A 434 -12.37 -17.59 18.75
N GLU A 435 -11.62 -18.15 17.81
CA GLU A 435 -10.68 -19.25 18.08
C GLU A 435 -9.62 -18.81 19.08
N ARG A 436 -8.99 -17.65 18.85
CA ARG A 436 -7.97 -17.09 19.74
C ARG A 436 -8.49 -16.78 21.15
N THR A 437 -9.80 -16.55 21.28
CA THR A 437 -10.48 -16.39 22.58
C THR A 437 -11.08 -17.69 23.12
N LYS A 438 -10.72 -18.84 22.55
CA LYS A 438 -11.18 -20.19 22.95
C LYS A 438 -12.71 -20.38 22.87
N GLN A 439 -13.39 -19.63 22.00
CA GLN A 439 -14.82 -19.73 21.75
C GLN A 439 -15.09 -20.60 20.50
N TRP A 440 -14.57 -21.82 20.49
CA TRP A 440 -14.57 -22.71 19.33
C TRP A 440 -15.93 -22.85 18.62
N PRO A 441 -17.07 -23.10 19.31
CA PRO A 441 -18.35 -23.25 18.60
C PRO A 441 -18.71 -22.02 17.75
N LYS A 442 -18.36 -20.82 18.18
CA LYS A 442 -18.57 -19.59 17.42
C LYS A 442 -17.56 -19.46 16.26
N ALA A 443 -16.31 -19.84 16.52
CA ALA A 443 -15.26 -19.82 15.50
C ALA A 443 -15.61 -20.75 14.32
N GLU A 444 -15.99 -21.99 14.63
CA GLU A 444 -16.39 -22.99 13.62
C GLU A 444 -17.60 -22.50 12.81
N ALA A 445 -18.62 -21.96 13.46
CA ALA A 445 -19.78 -21.39 12.77
C ALA A 445 -19.40 -20.25 11.81
N ALA A 446 -18.49 -19.36 12.25
CA ALA A 446 -18.00 -18.25 11.43
C ALA A 446 -17.17 -18.74 10.23
N PHE A 447 -16.27 -19.72 10.41
CA PHE A 447 -15.51 -20.31 9.31
C PHE A 447 -16.43 -21.02 8.30
N LYS A 448 -17.41 -21.80 8.77
CA LYS A 448 -18.41 -22.44 7.91
C LYS A 448 -19.22 -21.42 7.13
N LYS A 449 -19.62 -20.30 7.75
CA LYS A 449 -20.30 -19.20 7.06
C LYS A 449 -19.41 -18.54 6.02
N SER A 450 -18.14 -18.37 6.30
CA SER A 450 -17.15 -17.87 5.33
C SER A 450 -17.05 -18.77 4.10
N LEU A 451 -16.99 -20.10 4.30
CA LEU A 451 -16.97 -21.08 3.20
C LEU A 451 -18.30 -21.20 2.46
N GLU A 452 -19.45 -21.00 3.12
CA GLU A 452 -20.75 -20.89 2.43
C GLU A 452 -20.74 -19.73 1.42
N LEU A 453 -20.16 -18.59 1.80
CA LEU A 453 -20.07 -17.40 0.95
C LEU A 453 -18.99 -17.53 -0.14
N LEU A 454 -17.89 -18.21 0.14
CA LEU A 454 -16.79 -18.45 -0.78
C LEU A 454 -16.18 -19.87 -0.55
N PRO A 455 -16.76 -20.90 -1.18
CA PRO A 455 -16.43 -22.31 -0.88
C PRO A 455 -14.96 -22.70 -1.08
N ASP A 456 -14.31 -22.13 -2.11
CA ASP A 456 -12.95 -22.49 -2.50
C ASP A 456 -11.91 -21.46 -2.00
N GLN A 457 -12.12 -20.91 -0.79
CA GLN A 457 -11.16 -19.99 -0.21
C GLN A 457 -10.06 -20.77 0.53
N PRO A 458 -8.82 -20.82 -0.04
CA PRO A 458 -7.78 -21.70 0.51
C PRO A 458 -7.42 -21.40 1.96
N SER A 459 -7.36 -20.12 2.33
CA SER A 459 -7.01 -19.73 3.70
C SER A 459 -8.04 -20.21 4.72
N VAL A 460 -9.33 -20.18 4.39
CA VAL A 460 -10.40 -20.63 5.29
C VAL A 460 -10.42 -22.15 5.39
N LEU A 461 -10.29 -22.85 4.24
CA LEU A 461 -10.19 -24.30 4.19
C LEU A 461 -9.02 -24.81 5.05
N ASN A 462 -7.85 -24.18 4.87
CA ASN A 462 -6.68 -24.55 5.65
C ASN A 462 -6.87 -24.29 7.14
N TYR A 463 -7.38 -23.11 7.51
CA TYR A 463 -7.52 -22.74 8.91
C TYR A 463 -8.52 -23.63 9.65
N LEU A 464 -9.71 -23.85 9.10
CA LEU A 464 -10.73 -24.69 9.69
C LEU A 464 -10.27 -26.16 9.75
N GLY A 465 -9.71 -26.66 8.65
CA GLY A 465 -9.19 -28.04 8.58
C GLY A 465 -8.06 -28.28 9.58
N TYR A 466 -7.10 -27.34 9.66
CA TYR A 466 -6.00 -27.41 10.62
C TYR A 466 -6.52 -27.38 12.07
N SER A 467 -7.45 -26.48 12.39
CA SER A 467 -8.03 -26.41 13.74
C SER A 467 -8.72 -27.71 14.15
N TRP A 468 -9.46 -28.34 13.25
CA TRP A 468 -10.06 -29.66 13.52
C TRP A 468 -9.00 -30.73 13.76
N ILE A 469 -7.95 -30.77 12.95
CA ILE A 469 -6.83 -31.73 13.10
C ILE A 469 -6.13 -31.51 14.46
N ASP A 470 -5.85 -30.26 14.80
CA ASP A 470 -5.16 -29.94 16.05
C ASP A 470 -5.99 -30.30 17.28
N MET A 471 -7.28 -30.05 17.26
CA MET A 471 -8.20 -30.43 18.31
C MET A 471 -8.57 -31.93 18.29
N ASN A 472 -8.03 -32.71 17.37
CA ASN A 472 -8.31 -34.14 17.19
C ASN A 472 -9.80 -34.46 16.96
N ILE A 473 -10.51 -33.58 16.20
CA ILE A 473 -11.91 -33.75 15.79
C ILE A 473 -12.00 -33.69 14.26
N ASN A 474 -13.02 -34.32 13.67
CA ASN A 474 -13.30 -34.29 12.22
C ASN A 474 -12.05 -34.51 11.33
N LEU A 475 -11.17 -35.45 11.74
CA LEU A 475 -9.82 -35.61 11.17
C LEU A 475 -9.81 -35.84 9.66
N GLU A 476 -10.68 -36.70 9.12
CA GLU A 476 -10.73 -36.97 7.68
C GLU A 476 -11.26 -35.77 6.89
N GLU A 477 -12.30 -35.11 7.39
CA GLU A 477 -12.84 -33.91 6.75
C GLU A 477 -11.82 -32.76 6.78
N GLY A 478 -11.12 -32.58 7.91
CA GLY A 478 -10.03 -31.63 8.05
C GLY A 478 -8.89 -31.88 7.06
N LEU A 479 -8.48 -33.17 6.92
CA LEU A 479 -7.47 -33.56 5.94
C LEU A 479 -7.90 -33.20 4.50
N GLU A 480 -9.14 -33.50 4.12
CA GLU A 480 -9.64 -33.20 2.78
C GLU A 480 -9.71 -31.66 2.51
N MET A 481 -10.09 -30.88 3.51
CA MET A 481 -10.05 -29.41 3.41
C MET A 481 -8.64 -28.89 3.19
N ILE A 482 -7.65 -29.39 3.95
CA ILE A 482 -6.26 -28.97 3.80
C ILE A 482 -5.70 -29.43 2.44
N ARG A 483 -5.99 -30.65 2.00
CA ARG A 483 -5.63 -31.12 0.65
C ARG A 483 -6.16 -30.19 -0.44
N LYS A 484 -7.43 -29.79 -0.33
CA LYS A 484 -8.03 -28.85 -1.26
C LYS A 484 -7.34 -27.48 -1.22
N ALA A 485 -7.02 -26.97 -0.04
CA ALA A 485 -6.27 -25.73 0.12
C ALA A 485 -4.91 -25.78 -0.58
N VAL A 486 -4.15 -26.87 -0.36
CA VAL A 486 -2.85 -27.11 -1.02
C VAL A 486 -3.01 -27.23 -2.53
N SER A 487 -4.06 -27.91 -3.03
CA SER A 487 -4.31 -28.00 -4.48
C SER A 487 -4.56 -26.64 -5.14
N LEU A 488 -5.19 -25.72 -4.42
CA LEU A 488 -5.48 -24.36 -4.86
C LEU A 488 -4.27 -23.41 -4.74
N ARG A 489 -3.37 -23.69 -3.78
CA ARG A 489 -2.13 -22.95 -3.54
C ARG A 489 -0.93 -23.87 -3.30
N PRO A 490 -0.47 -24.57 -4.34
CA PRO A 490 0.53 -25.63 -4.18
C PRO A 490 1.91 -25.15 -3.71
N ASN A 491 2.23 -23.87 -3.85
CA ASN A 491 3.51 -23.29 -3.46
C ASN A 491 3.42 -22.45 -2.16
N ASP A 492 2.34 -22.60 -1.40
CA ASP A 492 2.20 -22.00 -0.07
C ASP A 492 2.77 -22.96 0.98
N GLY A 493 4.01 -22.72 1.43
CA GLY A 493 4.72 -23.60 2.37
C GLY A 493 3.97 -23.82 3.68
N TYR A 494 3.21 -22.85 4.16
CA TYR A 494 2.39 -22.99 5.36
C TYR A 494 1.22 -23.95 5.16
N MET A 495 0.56 -23.92 4.00
CA MET A 495 -0.51 -24.86 3.70
C MET A 495 0.03 -26.27 3.51
N VAL A 496 1.22 -26.41 2.92
CA VAL A 496 1.90 -27.70 2.77
C VAL A 496 2.33 -28.25 4.13
N ASP A 497 2.83 -27.40 5.04
CA ASP A 497 3.12 -27.78 6.44
C ASP A 497 1.85 -28.26 7.15
N SER A 498 0.73 -27.54 7.04
CA SER A 498 -0.56 -27.98 7.60
C SER A 498 -0.98 -29.36 7.09
N LEU A 499 -0.71 -29.68 5.81
CA LEU A 499 -0.97 -30.99 5.25
C LEU A 499 -0.05 -32.07 5.87
N GLY A 500 1.23 -31.77 6.02
CA GLY A 500 2.18 -32.62 6.69
C GLY A 500 1.80 -32.88 8.14
N TRP A 501 1.37 -31.83 8.85
CA TRP A 501 0.90 -31.94 10.23
C TRP A 501 -0.38 -32.80 10.35
N ALA A 502 -1.32 -32.65 9.41
CA ALA A 502 -2.50 -33.48 9.35
C ALA A 502 -2.15 -34.98 9.22
N PHE A 503 -1.20 -35.31 8.34
CA PHE A 503 -0.70 -36.68 8.24
C PHE A 503 -0.01 -37.15 9.53
N TYR A 504 0.77 -36.30 10.18
CA TYR A 504 1.41 -36.59 11.47
C TYR A 504 0.37 -36.95 12.54
N ARG A 505 -0.67 -36.12 12.71
CA ARG A 505 -1.74 -36.33 13.67
C ARG A 505 -2.54 -37.61 13.38
N LEU A 506 -2.67 -38.00 12.12
CA LEU A 506 -3.25 -39.27 11.66
C LEU A 506 -2.28 -40.46 11.76
N LYS A 507 -1.08 -40.27 12.30
CA LYS A 507 0.01 -41.26 12.41
C LYS A 507 0.47 -41.84 11.06
N ARG A 508 0.29 -41.10 9.98
CA ARG A 508 0.74 -41.41 8.62
C ARG A 508 2.11 -40.76 8.38
N PHE A 509 3.11 -41.23 9.14
CA PHE A 509 4.40 -40.53 9.29
C PHE A 509 5.20 -40.44 7.98
N ASP A 510 5.18 -41.45 7.13
CA ASP A 510 5.89 -41.41 5.84
C ASP A 510 5.30 -40.33 4.92
N GLU A 511 3.97 -40.18 4.87
CA GLU A 511 3.31 -39.15 4.08
C GLU A 511 3.52 -37.75 4.71
N SER A 512 3.58 -37.67 6.04
CA SER A 512 3.92 -36.46 6.77
C SER A 512 5.31 -35.97 6.35
N VAL A 513 6.32 -36.85 6.39
CA VAL A 513 7.70 -36.49 5.99
C VAL A 513 7.75 -35.90 4.58
N VAL A 514 7.07 -36.54 3.61
CA VAL A 514 7.06 -36.05 2.21
C VAL A 514 6.52 -34.62 2.12
N GLN A 515 5.44 -34.29 2.83
CA GLN A 515 4.88 -32.94 2.79
C GLN A 515 5.72 -31.94 3.60
N MET A 516 6.26 -32.36 4.74
CA MET A 516 7.11 -31.49 5.57
C MET A 516 8.44 -31.16 4.89
N GLU A 517 9.08 -32.13 4.20
CA GLU A 517 10.28 -31.88 3.39
C GLU A 517 9.98 -30.81 2.33
N ARG A 518 8.83 -30.92 1.63
CA ARG A 518 8.38 -29.92 0.66
C ARG A 518 8.07 -28.56 1.32
N ALA A 519 7.48 -28.55 2.52
CA ALA A 519 7.21 -27.30 3.24
C ALA A 519 8.50 -26.58 3.59
N VAL A 520 9.54 -27.31 4.06
CA VAL A 520 10.88 -26.76 4.32
C VAL A 520 11.55 -26.24 3.03
N GLU A 521 11.42 -26.95 1.89
CA GLU A 521 11.92 -26.44 0.60
C GLU A 521 11.30 -25.09 0.23
N LEU A 522 10.00 -24.93 0.49
CA LEU A 522 9.27 -23.68 0.22
C LEU A 522 9.55 -22.58 1.25
N ARG A 523 9.89 -22.93 2.49
CA ARG A 523 10.11 -22.04 3.63
C ARG A 523 11.29 -22.49 4.51
N PRO A 524 12.51 -22.51 4.00
CA PRO A 524 13.67 -23.04 4.73
C PRO A 524 14.02 -22.24 5.99
N GLY A 525 13.67 -20.95 6.04
CA GLY A 525 13.95 -20.07 7.18
C GLY A 525 12.82 -20.02 8.24
N ASP A 526 11.82 -20.90 8.19
CA ASP A 526 10.75 -20.92 9.19
C ASP A 526 11.06 -21.93 10.30
N PRO A 527 11.24 -21.50 11.57
CA PRO A 527 11.62 -22.39 12.66
C PRO A 527 10.54 -23.42 12.99
N THR A 528 9.25 -23.07 12.89
CA THR A 528 8.14 -23.97 13.21
C THR A 528 8.04 -25.11 12.20
N ILE A 529 8.16 -24.80 10.90
CA ILE A 529 8.13 -25.81 9.84
C ILE A 529 9.32 -26.78 9.99
N ASN A 530 10.51 -26.28 10.35
CA ASN A 530 11.67 -27.13 10.61
C ASN A 530 11.48 -28.01 11.87
N ASP A 531 10.85 -27.50 12.93
CA ASP A 531 10.52 -28.27 14.13
C ASP A 531 9.53 -29.39 13.81
N HIS A 532 8.46 -29.10 13.05
CA HIS A 532 7.48 -30.08 12.60
C HIS A 532 8.11 -31.19 11.74
N LEU A 533 9.03 -30.83 10.82
CA LEU A 533 9.76 -31.84 10.05
C LEU A 533 10.62 -32.74 10.97
N GLY A 534 11.26 -32.14 11.98
CA GLY A 534 11.99 -32.91 12.99
C GLY A 534 11.09 -33.91 13.73
N ASP A 535 9.89 -33.49 14.13
CA ASP A 535 8.91 -34.36 14.78
C ASP A 535 8.44 -35.49 13.83
N ALA A 536 8.20 -35.18 12.56
CA ALA A 536 7.82 -36.16 11.55
C ALA A 536 8.94 -37.17 11.29
N TYR A 537 10.18 -36.76 11.15
CA TYR A 537 11.34 -37.64 11.02
C TYR A 537 11.50 -38.57 12.23
N TRP A 538 11.33 -38.03 13.44
CA TRP A 538 11.45 -38.81 14.65
C TRP A 538 10.45 -39.98 14.68
N LYS A 539 9.18 -39.67 14.38
CA LYS A 539 8.09 -40.69 14.35
C LYS A 539 8.22 -41.64 13.17
N ALA A 540 8.84 -41.25 12.06
CA ALA A 540 9.21 -42.11 10.93
C ALA A 540 10.47 -42.97 11.19
N GLY A 541 11.09 -42.87 12.39
CA GLY A 541 12.30 -43.61 12.76
C GLY A 541 13.61 -42.99 12.28
N ARG A 542 13.57 -41.86 11.61
CA ARG A 542 14.72 -41.09 11.07
C ARG A 542 15.29 -40.14 12.14
N LYS A 543 15.75 -40.71 13.25
CA LYS A 543 16.10 -39.96 14.48
C LYS A 543 17.29 -39.00 14.30
N LEU A 544 18.24 -39.37 13.46
CA LEU A 544 19.40 -38.49 13.18
C LEU A 544 18.95 -37.24 12.43
N GLU A 545 18.17 -37.40 11.39
CA GLU A 545 17.62 -36.27 10.62
C GLU A 545 16.72 -35.39 11.49
N ALA A 546 15.92 -35.97 12.38
CA ALA A 546 15.14 -35.22 13.36
C ALA A 546 16.01 -34.31 14.21
N THR A 547 17.13 -34.83 14.72
CA THR A 547 18.08 -34.05 15.52
C THR A 547 18.65 -32.86 14.73
N PHE A 548 19.00 -33.05 13.48
CA PHE A 548 19.50 -31.96 12.63
C PHE A 548 18.42 -30.90 12.38
N GLN A 549 17.19 -31.29 12.13
CA GLN A 549 16.10 -30.33 11.91
C GLN A 549 15.76 -29.53 13.16
N TRP A 550 15.72 -30.15 14.34
CA TRP A 550 15.53 -29.41 15.59
C TRP A 550 16.69 -28.46 15.92
N GLN A 551 17.94 -28.85 15.60
CA GLN A 551 19.08 -27.94 15.72
C GLN A 551 18.95 -26.75 14.76
N HIS A 552 18.51 -27.01 13.53
CA HIS A 552 18.28 -25.96 12.55
C HIS A 552 17.12 -25.03 13.00
N ALA A 553 16.00 -25.58 13.47
CA ALA A 553 14.90 -24.80 14.04
C ALA A 553 15.36 -23.86 15.17
N LEU A 554 16.24 -24.34 16.06
CA LEU A 554 16.82 -23.49 17.11
C LEU A 554 17.72 -22.38 16.57
N ALA A 555 18.46 -22.64 15.50
CA ALA A 555 19.34 -21.65 14.87
C ALA A 555 18.57 -20.55 14.11
N LEU A 556 17.30 -20.79 13.83
CA LEU A 556 16.38 -19.85 13.16
C LEU A 556 15.64 -18.94 14.14
N ASP A 557 16.05 -18.89 15.40
CA ASP A 557 15.46 -18.06 16.45
C ASP A 557 13.93 -18.29 16.62
N PRO A 558 13.54 -19.51 17.07
CA PRO A 558 12.13 -19.86 17.20
C PRO A 558 11.44 -19.01 18.26
N PRO A 559 10.10 -18.92 18.25
CA PRO A 559 9.32 -18.26 19.29
C PRO A 559 9.75 -18.67 20.69
N GLU A 560 9.71 -17.73 21.64
CA GLU A 560 10.26 -17.90 23.00
C GLU A 560 9.67 -19.12 23.73
N GLY A 561 8.39 -19.44 23.46
CA GLY A 561 7.70 -20.61 24.00
C GLY A 561 8.14 -21.96 23.40
N ASP A 562 8.64 -21.97 22.15
CA ASP A 562 8.97 -23.19 21.43
C ASP A 562 10.43 -23.63 21.69
N ALA A 563 11.35 -22.70 21.88
CA ALA A 563 12.76 -22.98 22.12
C ALA A 563 13.02 -23.96 23.28
N PRO A 564 12.36 -23.87 24.45
CA PRO A 564 12.51 -24.85 25.54
C PRO A 564 12.06 -26.25 25.13
N ARG A 565 10.95 -26.39 24.39
CA ARG A 565 10.43 -27.66 23.90
C ARG A 565 11.37 -28.33 22.91
N ILE A 566 11.90 -27.55 21.95
CA ILE A 566 12.87 -28.05 20.96
C ILE A 566 14.17 -28.50 21.68
N LYS A 567 14.65 -27.75 22.67
CA LYS A 567 15.81 -28.16 23.49
C LYS A 567 15.57 -29.45 24.26
N ALA A 568 14.34 -29.64 24.77
CA ALA A 568 13.97 -30.88 25.46
C ALA A 568 13.94 -32.08 24.50
N LYS A 569 13.41 -31.91 23.27
CA LYS A 569 13.43 -32.91 22.20
C LYS A 569 14.88 -33.33 21.86
N LEU A 570 15.78 -32.38 21.72
CA LEU A 570 17.19 -32.64 21.47
C LEU A 570 17.88 -33.42 22.61
N LYS A 571 17.47 -33.19 23.86
CA LYS A 571 18.07 -33.81 25.04
C LYS A 571 17.58 -35.22 25.29
N SER A 572 16.27 -35.49 25.17
CA SER A 572 15.64 -36.73 25.60
C SER A 572 14.82 -37.44 24.52
N GLY A 573 14.70 -36.82 23.35
CA GLY A 573 13.84 -37.31 22.27
C GLY A 573 12.39 -36.86 22.41
N LEU A 574 11.66 -36.89 21.30
CA LEU A 574 10.26 -36.44 21.23
C LEU A 574 9.32 -37.25 22.12
N ASP A 575 9.51 -38.59 22.14
CA ASP A 575 8.62 -39.49 22.90
C ASP A 575 8.63 -39.20 24.41
N ASP A 576 9.79 -38.88 24.97
CA ASP A 576 9.92 -38.48 26.39
C ASP A 576 9.28 -37.12 26.68
N VAL A 577 9.35 -36.18 25.72
CA VAL A 577 8.71 -34.87 25.85
C VAL A 577 7.20 -34.99 25.84
N GLU A 578 6.63 -35.74 24.87
CA GLU A 578 5.19 -36.00 24.78
C GLU A 578 4.66 -36.72 26.03
N GLN A 579 5.40 -37.70 26.58
CA GLN A 579 5.00 -38.40 27.81
C GLN A 579 4.93 -37.46 29.02
N LYS A 580 5.85 -36.50 29.13
CA LYS A 580 5.83 -35.52 30.21
C LYS A 580 4.67 -34.55 30.07
N GLU A 581 4.44 -34.04 28.85
CA GLU A 581 3.30 -33.17 28.55
C GLU A 581 1.97 -33.83 28.90
N LEU A 582 1.77 -35.12 28.52
CA LEU A 582 0.60 -35.90 28.86
C LEU A 582 0.45 -36.16 30.38
N ALA A 583 1.55 -36.28 31.12
CA ALA A 583 1.53 -36.48 32.58
C ALA A 583 1.15 -35.16 33.30
N GLU A 584 1.61 -34.02 32.80
CA GLU A 584 1.26 -32.70 33.33
C GLU A 584 -0.22 -32.35 33.10
N GLU A 585 -0.77 -32.66 31.91
CA GLU A 585 -2.18 -32.47 31.58
C GLU A 585 -3.12 -33.31 32.48
N LYS A 586 -2.69 -34.49 32.90
CA LYS A 586 -3.47 -35.41 33.78
C LYS A 586 -3.34 -35.10 35.26
N SER A 587 -2.51 -34.19 35.67
CA SER A 587 -2.33 -33.75 37.04
C SER A 587 -2.98 -32.35 37.23
N PRO A 588 -4.33 -32.29 37.40
CA PRO A 588 -4.96 -31.02 37.73
C PRO A 588 -4.66 -30.70 39.16
N ASP A 589 -4.13 -29.50 39.37
CA ASP A 589 -4.00 -28.80 40.64
C ASP A 589 -2.68 -28.94 41.41
N LYS A 590 -1.92 -27.84 41.28
CA LYS A 590 -1.34 -27.18 42.46
C LYS A 590 -1.15 -25.71 42.11
N GLY A 591 -2.15 -24.91 42.44
CA GLY A 591 -1.97 -23.45 42.39
C GLY A 591 -3.29 -22.74 42.59
#